data_abff406cb52761174cec0f835acfbe1d
#
_entry.id   abff406cb52761174cec0f835acfbe1d
#
_cell.length_a   1.000
_cell.length_b   1.000
_cell.length_c   1.000
_cell.angle_alpha   90.00
_cell.angle_beta   90.00
_cell.angle_gamma   90.00
#
_symmetry.space_group_name_H-M   'P 1'
#
loop_
_entity.id
_entity.type
_entity.pdbx_description
1 polymer ?
#
loop_
_entity_poly.entity_id
_entity_poly.type
_entity_poly.pdbx_seq_one_letter_code
_entity_poly.pdbx_strand_id
1 'polypeptide(L)'
;YKDGIIAYERAKTKNARNDNAYIEMRVPGILLPIFDKYMDKTSSPYLFDFHQRMSTSDSFNANVNVGIRQICEKSLGLAHGKTYCVYTFRHTWATVAQNECGATLSDVGFAMNHSDKNRVTRTYVKIDFSPAWELNEKVINKIFFTEDKTTRHNQEEKDSRQFTRFSYKQLIKGTLYFRGKVLAQVEDVGYNNVNEIINELMSRIPETIPSKTLVQIRIENKDKNETQDYTREVK
;
A
#
# COMPACT_ATOMS: atom_id res chain seq x y z
N TYR A 1 4.61 -16.20 -11.78
CA TYR A 1 5.15 -14.91 -11.38
C TYR A 1 6.56 -14.77 -11.91
N LYS A 2 6.79 -13.75 -12.72
CA LYS A 2 8.09 -13.49 -13.31
C LYS A 2 8.25 -11.97 -13.48
N ASP A 3 9.44 -11.44 -13.19
CA ASP A 3 9.81 -10.04 -13.39
C ASP A 3 8.81 -9.03 -12.79
N GLY A 4 8.25 -9.35 -11.62
CA GLY A 4 7.26 -8.51 -10.95
C GLY A 4 5.85 -8.60 -11.52
N ILE A 5 5.60 -9.49 -12.48
CA ILE A 5 4.29 -9.67 -13.12
C ILE A 5 3.67 -11.00 -12.73
N ILE A 6 2.41 -10.96 -12.32
CA ILE A 6 1.54 -12.14 -12.18
C ILE A 6 0.73 -12.27 -13.46
N ALA A 7 0.80 -13.44 -14.08
CA ALA A 7 0.00 -13.76 -15.25
C ALA A 7 -0.79 -15.04 -14.99
N TYR A 8 -2.09 -15.03 -15.26
CA TYR A 8 -2.94 -16.20 -15.07
C TYR A 8 -4.23 -16.13 -15.91
N GLU A 9 -4.85 -17.28 -16.09
CA GLU A 9 -6.20 -17.41 -16.65
C GLU A 9 -7.22 -17.52 -15.51
N ARG A 10 -8.28 -16.72 -15.55
CA ARG A 10 -9.30 -16.74 -14.51
C ARG A 10 -10.17 -18.00 -14.63
N ALA A 11 -10.02 -18.95 -13.73
CA ALA A 11 -10.66 -20.26 -13.76
C ALA A 11 -12.19 -20.21 -13.98
N LYS A 12 -12.89 -19.27 -13.32
CA LYS A 12 -14.36 -19.13 -13.41
C LYS A 12 -14.87 -18.80 -14.81
N THR A 13 -14.09 -18.10 -15.63
CA THR A 13 -14.55 -17.52 -16.90
C THR A 13 -13.72 -17.93 -18.11
N LYS A 14 -12.63 -18.68 -17.94
CA LYS A 14 -11.74 -19.03 -19.04
C LYS A 14 -12.44 -19.80 -20.17
N ASN A 15 -13.30 -20.74 -19.84
CA ASN A 15 -14.02 -21.57 -20.84
C ASN A 15 -15.17 -20.81 -21.52
N ALA A 16 -15.57 -19.64 -21.00
CA ALA A 16 -16.64 -18.82 -21.56
C ALA A 16 -16.11 -17.63 -22.39
N ARG A 17 -14.79 -17.49 -22.51
CA ARG A 17 -14.13 -16.35 -23.17
C ARG A 17 -13.10 -16.84 -24.18
N ASN A 18 -13.03 -16.18 -25.34
CA ASN A 18 -12.07 -16.52 -26.40
C ASN A 18 -10.63 -16.17 -26.06
N ASP A 19 -10.43 -15.25 -25.09
CA ASP A 19 -9.13 -14.84 -24.54
C ASP A 19 -8.75 -15.64 -23.29
N ASN A 20 -9.45 -16.77 -23.02
CA ASN A 20 -9.26 -17.60 -21.82
C ASN A 20 -9.35 -16.83 -20.50
N ALA A 21 -9.93 -15.63 -20.53
CA ALA A 21 -9.93 -14.70 -19.41
C ALA A 21 -8.52 -14.44 -18.83
N TYR A 22 -7.51 -14.39 -19.71
CA TYR A 22 -6.13 -14.10 -19.38
C TYR A 22 -5.99 -12.68 -18.82
N ILE A 23 -5.13 -12.52 -17.83
CA ILE A 23 -4.81 -11.25 -17.21
C ILE A 23 -3.33 -11.22 -16.81
N GLU A 24 -2.73 -10.07 -16.99
CA GLU A 24 -1.42 -9.74 -16.42
C GLU A 24 -1.56 -8.58 -15.43
N MET A 25 -0.89 -8.69 -14.29
CA MET A 25 -0.88 -7.66 -13.26
C MET A 25 0.55 -7.44 -12.77
N ARG A 26 1.03 -6.20 -12.87
CA ARG A 26 2.28 -5.80 -12.21
C ARG A 26 2.03 -5.72 -10.70
N VAL A 27 2.90 -6.35 -9.93
CA VAL A 27 2.86 -6.26 -8.46
C VAL A 27 3.39 -4.89 -8.04
N PRO A 28 2.59 -4.07 -7.37
CA PRO A 28 3.05 -2.79 -6.83
C PRO A 28 4.18 -2.97 -5.82
N GLY A 29 5.13 -2.05 -5.79
CA GLY A 29 6.32 -2.14 -4.93
C GLY A 29 5.99 -2.34 -3.44
N ILE A 30 4.93 -1.70 -2.95
CA ILE A 30 4.45 -1.86 -1.57
C ILE A 30 4.07 -3.30 -1.20
N LEU A 31 3.71 -4.14 -2.19
CA LEU A 31 3.32 -5.53 -1.95
C LEU A 31 4.49 -6.52 -2.05
N LEU A 32 5.64 -6.12 -2.56
CA LEU A 32 6.79 -7.02 -2.74
C LEU A 32 7.22 -7.72 -1.45
N PRO A 33 7.27 -7.09 -0.26
CA PRO A 33 7.61 -7.78 0.98
C PRO A 33 6.61 -8.86 1.37
N ILE A 34 5.32 -8.62 1.05
CA ILE A 34 4.28 -9.62 1.31
C ILE A 34 4.50 -10.83 0.40
N PHE A 35 4.84 -10.59 -0.87
CA PHE A 35 5.19 -11.65 -1.80
C PHE A 35 6.42 -12.41 -1.33
N ASP A 36 7.51 -11.73 -1.00
CA ASP A 36 8.75 -12.35 -0.52
C ASP A 36 8.53 -13.22 0.73
N LYS A 37 7.61 -12.78 1.60
CA LYS A 37 7.28 -13.50 2.85
C LYS A 37 6.43 -14.75 2.63
N TYR A 38 5.44 -14.67 1.74
CA TYR A 38 4.40 -15.70 1.61
C TYR A 38 4.49 -16.51 0.31
N MET A 39 5.37 -16.14 -0.61
CA MET A 39 5.58 -16.87 -1.85
C MET A 39 6.06 -18.29 -1.55
N ASP A 40 5.47 -19.26 -2.25
CA ASP A 40 5.91 -20.65 -2.19
C ASP A 40 7.33 -20.76 -2.77
N LYS A 41 8.27 -21.22 -1.96
CA LYS A 41 9.68 -21.41 -2.33
C LYS A 41 9.97 -22.84 -2.80
N THR A 42 8.95 -23.66 -2.90
CA THR A 42 9.04 -25.01 -3.43
C THR A 42 8.83 -25.01 -4.95
N SER A 43 8.97 -26.16 -5.59
CA SER A 43 8.67 -26.34 -7.02
C SER A 43 7.16 -26.45 -7.32
N SER A 44 6.32 -25.93 -6.45
CA SER A 44 4.87 -25.94 -6.59
C SER A 44 4.42 -25.03 -7.76
N PRO A 45 3.36 -25.39 -8.50
CA PRO A 45 2.76 -24.52 -9.51
C PRO A 45 1.98 -23.33 -8.91
N TYR A 46 1.84 -23.27 -7.58
CA TYR A 46 1.12 -22.22 -6.87
C TYR A 46 2.06 -21.08 -6.46
N LEU A 47 1.58 -19.86 -6.55
CA LEU A 47 2.35 -18.68 -6.15
C LEU A 47 2.58 -18.59 -4.64
N PHE A 48 1.60 -19.02 -3.85
CA PHE A 48 1.64 -18.98 -2.39
C PHE A 48 1.39 -20.37 -1.80
N ASP A 49 1.90 -20.64 -0.61
CA ASP A 49 1.78 -21.91 0.11
C ASP A 49 0.41 -22.17 0.73
N PHE A 50 -0.58 -21.32 0.49
CA PHE A 50 -1.92 -21.45 1.10
C PHE A 50 -2.62 -22.74 0.76
N HIS A 51 -2.33 -23.33 -0.41
CA HIS A 51 -2.85 -24.65 -0.83
C HIS A 51 -2.44 -25.80 0.10
N GLN A 52 -1.35 -25.64 0.84
CA GLN A 52 -0.91 -26.64 1.82
C GLN A 52 -1.79 -26.71 3.06
N ARG A 53 -2.50 -25.60 3.36
CA ARG A 53 -3.35 -25.47 4.55
C ARG A 53 -4.83 -25.59 4.24
N MET A 54 -5.22 -25.39 2.99
CA MET A 54 -6.62 -25.27 2.57
C MET A 54 -6.85 -26.02 1.27
N SER A 55 -7.70 -27.04 1.29
CA SER A 55 -7.90 -27.94 0.17
C SER A 55 -8.72 -27.32 -0.98
N THR A 56 -9.51 -26.26 -0.73
CA THR A 56 -10.38 -25.63 -1.72
C THR A 56 -10.34 -24.10 -1.64
N SER A 57 -10.68 -23.44 -2.75
CA SER A 57 -10.83 -21.97 -2.80
C SER A 57 -11.92 -21.47 -1.84
N ASP A 58 -12.95 -22.27 -1.61
CA ASP A 58 -14.06 -21.88 -0.73
C ASP A 58 -13.61 -21.95 0.74
N SER A 59 -12.85 -22.98 1.14
CA SER A 59 -12.27 -23.05 2.47
C SER A 59 -11.25 -21.93 2.70
N PHE A 60 -10.47 -21.55 1.69
CA PHE A 60 -9.58 -20.40 1.75
C PHE A 60 -10.36 -19.10 1.99
N ASN A 61 -11.39 -18.82 1.16
CA ASN A 61 -12.20 -17.62 1.29
C ASN A 61 -12.91 -17.54 2.66
N ALA A 62 -13.45 -18.65 3.16
CA ALA A 62 -14.10 -18.72 4.45
C ALA A 62 -13.13 -18.35 5.57
N ASN A 63 -11.94 -18.93 5.59
CA ASN A 63 -10.93 -18.67 6.62
C ASN A 63 -10.40 -17.23 6.58
N VAL A 64 -10.14 -16.70 5.39
CA VAL A 64 -9.71 -15.29 5.24
C VAL A 64 -10.78 -14.33 5.74
N ASN A 65 -12.04 -14.58 5.42
CA ASN A 65 -13.15 -13.74 5.89
C ASN A 65 -13.34 -13.83 7.43
N VAL A 66 -13.10 -15.00 8.03
CA VAL A 66 -13.06 -15.13 9.49
C VAL A 66 -11.95 -14.26 10.09
N GLY A 67 -10.75 -14.32 9.53
CA GLY A 67 -9.62 -13.48 9.95
C GLY A 67 -9.91 -11.98 9.83
N ILE A 68 -10.46 -11.54 8.70
CA ILE A 68 -10.85 -10.14 8.49
C ILE A 68 -11.89 -9.72 9.53
N ARG A 69 -12.90 -10.55 9.80
CA ARG A 69 -13.91 -10.26 10.82
C ARG A 69 -13.29 -10.10 12.19
N GLN A 70 -12.39 -10.98 12.60
CA GLN A 70 -11.68 -10.87 13.87
C GLN A 70 -10.89 -9.56 14.00
N ILE A 71 -10.22 -9.13 12.94
CA ILE A 71 -9.54 -7.82 12.91
C ILE A 71 -10.55 -6.68 13.06
N CYS A 72 -11.65 -6.72 12.31
CA CYS A 72 -12.70 -5.71 12.38
C CYS A 72 -13.29 -5.58 13.80
N GLU A 73 -13.63 -6.69 14.43
CA GLU A 73 -14.24 -6.71 15.76
C GLU A 73 -13.23 -6.39 16.86
N LYS A 74 -12.06 -7.05 16.86
CA LYS A 74 -11.10 -6.94 17.96
C LYS A 74 -10.16 -5.75 17.88
N SER A 75 -9.72 -5.38 16.66
CA SER A 75 -8.73 -4.31 16.47
C SER A 75 -9.38 -2.97 16.09
N LEU A 76 -10.48 -2.99 15.33
CA LEU A 76 -11.18 -1.78 14.89
C LEU A 76 -12.45 -1.49 15.72
N GLY A 77 -12.84 -2.37 16.63
CA GLY A 77 -14.01 -2.17 17.50
C GLY A 77 -15.36 -2.13 16.76
N LEU A 78 -15.44 -2.70 15.55
CA LEU A 78 -16.67 -2.70 14.77
C LEU A 78 -17.68 -3.69 15.36
N ALA A 79 -18.97 -3.29 15.37
CA ALA A 79 -20.03 -4.15 15.83
C ALA A 79 -20.16 -5.43 14.99
N HIS A 80 -20.55 -6.53 15.62
CA HIS A 80 -20.83 -7.78 14.92
C HIS A 80 -21.84 -7.57 13.78
N GLY A 81 -21.55 -8.11 12.60
CA GLY A 81 -22.37 -7.91 11.40
C GLY A 81 -22.07 -6.63 10.59
N LYS A 82 -21.25 -5.70 11.13
CA LYS A 82 -20.74 -4.52 10.39
C LYS A 82 -19.28 -4.68 9.98
N THR A 83 -18.85 -5.89 9.72
CA THR A 83 -17.48 -6.24 9.38
C THR A 83 -17.28 -6.30 7.87
N TYR A 84 -16.02 -6.17 7.46
CA TYR A 84 -15.64 -6.29 6.05
C TYR A 84 -15.36 -7.75 5.67
N CYS A 85 -15.27 -7.99 4.36
CA CYS A 85 -14.87 -9.28 3.77
C CYS A 85 -13.95 -9.03 2.58
N VAL A 86 -13.34 -10.07 2.01
CA VAL A 86 -12.46 -9.96 0.84
C VAL A 86 -13.14 -9.21 -0.32
N TYR A 87 -14.44 -9.45 -0.52
CA TYR A 87 -15.17 -8.80 -1.61
C TYR A 87 -15.33 -7.29 -1.40
N THR A 88 -15.36 -6.82 -0.16
CA THR A 88 -15.39 -5.39 0.17
C THR A 88 -14.17 -4.66 -0.38
N PHE A 89 -12.98 -5.25 -0.28
CA PHE A 89 -11.76 -4.64 -0.84
C PHE A 89 -11.84 -4.44 -2.36
N ARG A 90 -12.47 -5.38 -3.05
CA ARG A 90 -12.71 -5.25 -4.49
C ARG A 90 -13.65 -4.09 -4.81
N HIS A 91 -14.71 -3.91 -4.03
CA HIS A 91 -15.61 -2.75 -4.17
C HIS A 91 -14.91 -1.44 -3.86
N THR A 92 -14.15 -1.39 -2.78
CA THR A 92 -13.37 -0.21 -2.41
C THR A 92 -12.41 0.19 -3.51
N TRP A 93 -11.68 -0.79 -4.07
CA TRP A 93 -10.76 -0.53 -5.18
C TRP A 93 -11.50 0.09 -6.37
N ALA A 94 -12.63 -0.48 -6.80
CA ALA A 94 -13.41 0.02 -7.93
C ALA A 94 -13.95 1.44 -7.67
N THR A 95 -14.43 1.70 -6.46
CA THR A 95 -14.96 3.03 -6.06
C THR A 95 -13.87 4.08 -6.06
N VAL A 96 -12.70 3.78 -5.49
CA VAL A 96 -11.56 4.71 -5.48
C VAL A 96 -11.03 4.94 -6.90
N ALA A 97 -10.93 3.89 -7.72
CA ALA A 97 -10.51 4.01 -9.12
C ALA A 97 -11.39 4.99 -9.88
N GLN A 98 -12.71 4.84 -9.77
CA GLN A 98 -13.68 5.69 -10.48
C GLN A 98 -13.76 7.10 -9.89
N ASN A 99 -13.97 7.21 -8.58
CA ASN A 99 -14.35 8.49 -7.96
C ASN A 99 -13.13 9.36 -7.62
N GLU A 100 -11.96 8.76 -7.40
CA GLU A 100 -10.80 9.49 -6.90
C GLU A 100 -9.58 9.44 -7.84
N CYS A 101 -9.52 8.45 -8.74
CA CYS A 101 -8.44 8.33 -9.72
C CYS A 101 -8.86 8.69 -11.16
N GLY A 102 -10.12 9.08 -11.37
CA GLY A 102 -10.63 9.53 -12.67
C GLY A 102 -10.80 8.42 -13.70
N ALA A 103 -10.86 7.15 -13.29
CA ALA A 103 -11.05 6.02 -14.19
C ALA A 103 -12.49 5.96 -14.70
N THR A 104 -12.66 5.64 -15.99
CA THR A 104 -13.98 5.35 -16.54
C THR A 104 -14.47 3.98 -16.08
N LEU A 105 -15.78 3.72 -16.20
CA LEU A 105 -16.34 2.38 -15.94
C LEU A 105 -15.72 1.31 -16.85
N SER A 106 -15.31 1.68 -18.06
CA SER A 106 -14.60 0.78 -18.98
C SER A 106 -13.21 0.41 -18.44
N ASP A 107 -12.46 1.38 -17.93
CA ASP A 107 -11.12 1.16 -17.36
C ASP A 107 -11.22 0.27 -16.11
N VAL A 108 -12.17 0.57 -15.23
CA VAL A 108 -12.46 -0.25 -14.05
C VAL A 108 -12.84 -1.67 -14.46
N GLY A 109 -13.75 -1.82 -15.43
CA GLY A 109 -14.16 -3.12 -15.95
C GLY A 109 -13.00 -3.91 -16.56
N PHE A 110 -12.13 -3.25 -17.32
CA PHE A 110 -10.93 -3.83 -17.90
C PHE A 110 -9.95 -4.32 -16.82
N ALA A 111 -9.61 -3.45 -15.87
CA ALA A 111 -8.70 -3.79 -14.77
C ALA A 111 -9.25 -4.90 -13.86
N MET A 112 -10.57 -5.00 -13.72
CA MET A 112 -11.23 -6.06 -12.97
C MET A 112 -11.45 -7.34 -13.79
N ASN A 113 -10.98 -7.38 -15.04
CA ASN A 113 -11.15 -8.48 -15.99
C ASN A 113 -12.63 -8.87 -16.18
N HIS A 114 -13.51 -7.86 -16.29
CA HIS A 114 -14.90 -8.09 -16.69
C HIS A 114 -15.00 -8.35 -18.19
N SER A 115 -16.00 -9.12 -18.60
CA SER A 115 -16.29 -9.30 -20.02
C SER A 115 -16.79 -8.00 -20.63
N ASP A 116 -16.16 -7.56 -21.73
CA ASP A 116 -16.53 -6.35 -22.46
C ASP A 116 -17.53 -6.66 -23.58
N LYS A 117 -18.37 -5.67 -23.90
CA LYS A 117 -19.28 -5.70 -25.05
C LYS A 117 -18.52 -5.73 -26.40
N ASN A 118 -17.28 -5.23 -26.43
CA ASN A 118 -16.42 -5.17 -27.62
C ASN A 118 -15.58 -6.45 -27.85
N ARG A 119 -16.11 -7.60 -27.47
CA ARG A 119 -15.45 -8.90 -27.47
C ARG A 119 -14.83 -9.28 -28.83
N VAL A 120 -15.50 -8.94 -29.95
CA VAL A 120 -15.03 -9.28 -31.31
C VAL A 120 -13.79 -8.46 -31.67
N THR A 121 -13.74 -7.16 -31.35
CA THR A 121 -12.63 -6.29 -31.69
C THR A 121 -11.33 -6.68 -30.96
N ARG A 122 -11.45 -7.20 -29.73
CA ARG A 122 -10.30 -7.70 -28.94
C ARG A 122 -9.57 -8.88 -29.55
N THR A 123 -10.22 -9.65 -30.42
CA THR A 123 -9.58 -10.79 -31.10
C THR A 123 -8.53 -10.35 -32.12
N TYR A 124 -8.60 -9.10 -32.58
CA TYR A 124 -7.68 -8.53 -33.57
C TYR A 124 -6.58 -7.65 -32.99
N VAL A 125 -6.63 -7.34 -31.70
CA VAL A 125 -5.69 -6.43 -31.05
C VAL A 125 -4.96 -7.15 -29.93
N LYS A 126 -3.62 -7.05 -29.90
CA LYS A 126 -2.84 -7.51 -28.77
C LYS A 126 -3.23 -6.69 -27.54
N ILE A 127 -3.66 -7.37 -26.49
CA ILE A 127 -4.08 -6.71 -25.24
C ILE A 127 -2.86 -6.11 -24.58
N ASP A 128 -2.93 -4.81 -24.29
CA ASP A 128 -1.98 -4.09 -23.45
C ASP A 128 -2.58 -3.92 -22.06
N PHE A 129 -1.95 -4.50 -21.05
CA PHE A 129 -2.38 -4.41 -19.65
C PHE A 129 -1.78 -3.20 -18.91
N SER A 130 -0.87 -2.43 -19.54
CA SER A 130 -0.22 -1.28 -18.91
C SER A 130 -1.22 -0.27 -18.31
N PRO A 131 -2.34 0.07 -18.97
CA PRO A 131 -3.33 1.00 -18.38
C PRO A 131 -3.96 0.46 -17.09
N ALA A 132 -4.18 -0.85 -17.00
CA ALA A 132 -4.69 -1.48 -15.78
C ALA A 132 -3.64 -1.47 -14.65
N TRP A 133 -2.36 -1.62 -14.99
CA TRP A 133 -1.26 -1.54 -14.02
C TRP A 133 -1.11 -0.13 -13.45
N GLU A 134 -1.13 0.88 -14.33
CA GLU A 134 -1.07 2.29 -13.93
C GLU A 134 -2.26 2.69 -13.07
N LEU A 135 -3.47 2.26 -13.44
CA LEU A 135 -4.67 2.51 -12.64
C LEU A 135 -4.56 1.84 -11.26
N ASN A 136 -4.09 0.59 -11.20
CA ASN A 136 -3.90 -0.12 -9.94
C ASN A 136 -2.90 0.62 -9.03
N GLU A 137 -1.80 1.11 -9.60
CA GLU A 137 -0.81 1.89 -8.86
C GLU A 137 -1.38 3.22 -8.35
N LYS A 138 -2.17 3.94 -9.16
CA LYS A 138 -2.88 5.16 -8.73
C LYS A 138 -3.83 4.88 -7.57
N VAL A 139 -4.61 3.81 -7.64
CA VAL A 139 -5.55 3.43 -6.57
C VAL A 139 -4.80 3.07 -5.28
N ILE A 140 -3.74 2.29 -5.37
CA ILE A 140 -2.92 1.91 -4.22
C ILE A 140 -2.28 3.15 -3.59
N ASN A 141 -1.72 4.04 -4.40
CA ASN A 141 -1.15 5.29 -3.93
C ASN A 141 -2.21 6.16 -3.25
N LYS A 142 -3.42 6.20 -3.79
CA LYS A 142 -4.52 6.95 -3.20
C LYS A 142 -4.97 6.39 -1.85
N ILE A 143 -5.07 5.07 -1.73
CA ILE A 143 -5.52 4.41 -0.49
C ILE A 143 -4.44 4.48 0.61
N PHE A 144 -3.19 4.19 0.26
CA PHE A 144 -2.14 4.00 1.26
C PHE A 144 -1.25 5.21 1.47
N PHE A 145 -1.24 6.17 0.52
CA PHE A 145 -0.32 7.30 0.54
C PHE A 145 -0.99 8.68 0.39
N THR A 146 -2.33 8.76 0.39
CA THR A 146 -3.02 10.05 0.49
C THR A 146 -3.23 10.41 1.95
N GLU A 147 -2.90 11.63 2.33
CA GLU A 147 -3.15 12.15 3.67
C GLU A 147 -4.65 12.07 4.03
N ASP A 148 -4.95 11.58 5.22
CA ASP A 148 -6.29 11.67 5.80
C ASP A 148 -6.74 13.12 5.90
N LYS A 149 -7.72 13.51 5.09
CA LYS A 149 -8.39 14.81 5.18
C LYS A 149 -9.19 14.99 6.48
N THR A 150 -9.24 13.98 7.33
CA THR A 150 -10.05 13.97 8.56
C THR A 150 -9.37 14.65 9.75
N THR A 151 -8.09 15.02 9.63
CA THR A 151 -7.37 15.74 10.72
C THR A 151 -7.26 17.24 10.47
N ARG A 152 -8.00 17.80 9.47
CA ARG A 152 -7.93 19.20 9.06
C ARG A 152 -8.84 20.16 9.84
N HIS A 153 -9.17 19.90 11.09
CA HIS A 153 -9.95 20.88 11.83
C HIS A 153 -9.23 21.55 13.01
N ASN A 154 -7.94 21.33 13.20
CA ASN A 154 -7.17 22.15 14.14
C ASN A 154 -5.69 22.16 13.75
N GLN A 155 -5.32 22.95 12.76
CA GLN A 155 -4.02 23.62 12.60
C GLN A 155 -3.85 24.07 11.13
N GLU A 156 -4.56 25.13 10.77
CA GLU A 156 -4.07 26.04 9.75
C GLU A 156 -2.90 26.82 10.35
N GLU A 157 -1.68 26.49 9.86
CA GLU A 157 -0.64 27.49 9.57
C GLU A 157 0.58 26.83 8.94
N LYS A 158 0.81 27.18 7.65
CA LYS A 158 2.09 27.33 6.97
C LYS A 158 3.16 26.23 7.14
N ASP A 159 3.22 25.24 6.22
CA ASP A 159 4.46 25.10 5.47
C ASP A 159 4.26 24.25 4.19
N SER A 160 4.40 24.87 3.06
CA SER A 160 4.15 24.29 1.73
C SER A 160 5.42 23.67 1.15
N ARG A 161 6.04 22.71 1.83
CA ARG A 161 7.09 21.82 1.30
C ARG A 161 7.34 20.67 2.28
N GLN A 162 6.44 19.70 2.38
CA GLN A 162 6.69 18.58 3.28
C GLN A 162 6.85 17.26 2.52
N PHE A 163 7.97 16.59 2.73
CA PHE A 163 8.09 15.16 2.57
C PHE A 163 7.11 14.50 3.52
N THR A 164 6.01 14.00 3.05
CA THR A 164 5.06 13.38 3.95
C THR A 164 5.21 11.87 3.99
N ARG A 165 5.79 11.26 2.96
CA ARG A 165 5.90 9.79 2.86
C ARG A 165 7.10 9.33 2.06
N PHE A 166 7.65 8.18 2.45
CA PHE A 166 8.75 7.52 1.77
C PHE A 166 8.26 6.35 0.93
N SER A 167 8.88 6.15 -0.23
CA SER A 167 8.68 4.92 -1.00
C SER A 167 9.33 3.75 -0.26
N TYR A 168 8.73 2.59 -0.38
CA TYR A 168 9.29 1.37 0.19
C TYR A 168 10.77 1.14 -0.20
N LYS A 169 11.59 0.77 0.79
CA LYS A 169 13.04 0.58 0.68
C LYS A 169 13.89 1.83 0.42
N GLN A 170 13.39 3.02 0.64
CA GLN A 170 14.25 4.20 0.63
C GLN A 170 15.06 4.26 1.93
N LEU A 171 16.36 4.50 1.78
CA LEU A 171 17.25 4.70 2.92
C LEU A 171 17.04 6.11 3.49
N ILE A 172 16.44 6.17 4.66
CA ILE A 172 16.12 7.42 5.34
C ILE A 172 17.01 7.57 6.56
N LYS A 173 17.66 8.72 6.68
CA LYS A 173 18.45 9.08 7.84
C LYS A 173 17.80 10.25 8.56
N GLY A 174 17.55 10.08 9.84
CA GLY A 174 17.11 11.13 10.75
C GLY A 174 18.22 11.54 11.73
N THR A 175 18.40 12.83 11.95
CA THR A 175 19.37 13.35 12.91
C THR A 175 18.71 14.40 13.79
N LEU A 176 18.80 14.22 15.10
CA LEU A 176 18.29 15.13 16.12
C LEU A 176 19.42 16.02 16.64
N TYR A 177 19.19 17.32 16.64
CA TYR A 177 20.15 18.32 17.11
C TYR A 177 19.59 19.14 18.27
N PHE A 178 20.46 19.46 19.22
CA PHE A 178 20.21 20.47 20.24
C PHE A 178 21.42 21.38 20.35
N ARG A 179 21.22 22.69 20.19
CA ARG A 179 22.28 23.72 20.19
C ARG A 179 23.47 23.38 19.29
N GLY A 180 23.16 22.84 18.10
CA GLY A 180 24.16 22.46 17.09
C GLY A 180 24.88 21.13 17.35
N LYS A 181 24.61 20.44 18.45
CA LYS A 181 25.19 19.12 18.75
C LYS A 181 24.19 18.01 18.37
N VAL A 182 24.71 16.93 17.81
CA VAL A 182 23.91 15.73 17.53
C VAL A 182 23.59 15.01 18.82
N LEU A 183 22.31 14.79 19.09
CA LEU A 183 21.82 14.03 20.25
C LEU A 183 21.52 12.58 19.89
N ALA A 184 20.89 12.36 18.75
CA ALA A 184 20.51 11.03 18.29
C ALA A 184 20.52 10.97 16.75
N GLN A 185 20.74 9.77 16.23
CA GLN A 185 20.60 9.46 14.81
C GLN A 185 19.88 8.13 14.63
N VAL A 186 19.10 8.05 13.57
CA VAL A 186 18.48 6.81 13.08
C VAL A 186 18.68 6.72 11.57
N GLU A 187 18.88 5.52 11.06
CA GLU A 187 19.02 5.27 9.62
C GLU A 187 18.46 3.89 9.31
N ASP A 188 17.44 3.82 8.49
CA ASP A 188 16.79 2.57 8.13
C ASP A 188 16.05 2.70 6.78
N VAL A 189 15.73 1.56 6.18
CA VAL A 189 14.90 1.40 4.97
C VAL A 189 13.43 1.10 5.28
N GLY A 190 13.02 1.03 6.53
CA GLY A 190 11.69 0.60 6.99
C GLY A 190 10.69 1.71 7.26
N TYR A 191 11.09 2.95 7.21
CA TYR A 191 10.20 4.07 7.53
C TYR A 191 9.17 4.33 6.43
N ASN A 192 7.90 4.47 6.82
CA ASN A 192 6.80 4.77 5.90
C ASN A 192 6.54 6.27 5.79
N ASN A 193 6.82 7.03 6.83
CA ASN A 193 6.60 8.47 6.84
C ASN A 193 7.54 9.20 7.82
N VAL A 194 7.59 10.52 7.67
CA VAL A 194 8.41 11.42 8.47
C VAL A 194 8.10 11.35 9.95
N ASN A 195 6.84 11.16 10.35
CA ASN A 195 6.45 11.17 11.76
C ASN A 195 6.98 9.95 12.51
N GLU A 196 7.15 8.79 11.85
CA GLU A 196 7.79 7.61 12.46
C GLU A 196 9.21 7.94 12.90
N ILE A 197 10.00 8.58 12.03
CA ILE A 197 11.37 8.99 12.32
C ILE A 197 11.41 10.06 13.42
N ILE A 198 10.54 11.07 13.31
CA ILE A 198 10.45 12.13 14.32
C ILE A 198 10.10 11.52 15.69
N ASN A 199 9.13 10.64 15.78
CA ASN A 199 8.73 10.00 17.03
C ASN A 199 9.86 9.14 17.61
N GLU A 200 10.57 8.40 16.77
CA GLU A 200 11.70 7.60 17.20
C GLU A 200 12.85 8.48 17.72
N LEU A 201 13.20 9.56 17.01
CA LEU A 201 14.22 10.50 17.46
C LEU A 201 13.81 11.21 18.75
N MET A 202 12.54 11.62 18.87
CA MET A 202 12.02 12.27 20.08
C MET A 202 12.04 11.32 21.30
N SER A 203 11.83 10.02 21.11
CA SER A 203 11.92 9.02 22.18
C SER A 203 13.35 8.79 22.69
N ARG A 204 14.35 9.20 21.91
CA ARG A 204 15.78 9.08 22.27
C ARG A 204 16.35 10.34 22.92
N ILE A 205 15.53 11.36 23.23
CA ILE A 205 15.96 12.57 23.90
C ILE A 205 16.36 12.23 25.34
N PRO A 206 17.57 12.60 25.77
CA PRO A 206 17.98 12.41 27.16
C PRO A 206 17.12 13.23 28.15
N GLU A 207 16.83 12.68 29.31
CA GLU A 207 16.06 13.35 30.38
C GLU A 207 16.73 14.66 30.89
N THR A 208 18.01 14.86 30.56
CA THR A 208 18.74 16.08 30.89
C THR A 208 18.30 17.31 30.09
N ILE A 209 17.50 17.13 29.05
CA ILE A 209 16.94 18.22 28.23
C ILE A 209 15.59 18.62 28.83
N PRO A 210 15.44 19.89 29.29
CA PRO A 210 14.19 20.33 29.89
C PRO A 210 13.00 20.24 28.91
N SER A 211 11.81 19.95 29.45
CA SER A 211 10.56 20.07 28.69
C SER A 211 10.38 21.51 28.17
N LYS A 212 9.60 21.65 27.09
CA LYS A 212 9.40 22.92 26.35
C LYS A 212 10.65 23.47 25.65
N THR A 213 11.71 22.67 25.53
CA THR A 213 12.91 23.03 24.77
C THR A 213 12.71 22.73 23.29
N LEU A 214 13.11 23.62 22.39
CA LEU A 214 13.07 23.38 20.95
C LEU A 214 14.31 22.60 20.50
N VAL A 215 14.08 21.52 19.78
CA VAL A 215 15.10 20.70 19.13
C VAL A 215 14.92 20.73 17.61
N GLN A 216 16.01 20.57 16.88
CA GLN A 216 16.01 20.51 15.43
C GLN A 216 16.18 19.07 14.96
N ILE A 217 15.44 18.67 13.95
CA ILE A 217 15.50 17.35 13.36
C ILE A 217 15.75 17.51 11.87
N ARG A 218 16.83 16.91 11.38
CA ARG A 218 17.11 16.81 9.95
C ARG A 218 16.81 15.42 9.46
N ILE A 219 16.03 15.33 8.38
CA ILE A 219 15.68 14.08 7.71
C ILE A 219 16.24 14.12 6.29
N GLU A 220 17.03 13.12 5.95
CA GLU A 220 17.68 12.95 4.65
C GLU A 220 17.15 11.68 3.98
N ASN A 221 16.60 11.80 2.78
CA ASN A 221 16.33 10.67 1.91
C ASN A 221 17.56 10.45 1.03
N LYS A 222 18.31 9.40 1.32
CA LYS A 222 19.59 9.14 0.64
C LYS A 222 19.40 8.72 -0.83
N ASP A 223 18.30 8.05 -1.13
CA ASP A 223 18.04 7.57 -2.49
C ASP A 223 17.61 8.70 -3.44
N LYS A 224 16.95 9.72 -2.91
CA LYS A 224 16.51 10.90 -3.68
C LYS A 224 17.41 12.11 -3.54
N ASN A 225 18.40 12.04 -2.65
CA ASN A 225 19.26 13.17 -2.30
C ASN A 225 18.45 14.41 -1.84
N GLU A 226 17.39 14.17 -1.05
CA GLU A 226 16.50 15.20 -0.54
C GLU A 226 16.70 15.36 0.96
N THR A 227 16.67 16.60 1.46
CA THR A 227 16.86 16.90 2.89
C THR A 227 15.77 17.85 3.35
N GLN A 228 15.24 17.62 4.55
CA GLN A 228 14.26 18.48 5.19
C GLN A 228 14.55 18.65 6.68
N ASP A 229 14.41 19.90 7.17
CA ASP A 229 14.61 20.23 8.57
C ASP A 229 13.25 20.48 9.26
N TYR A 230 13.13 20.02 10.49
CA TYR A 230 11.96 20.17 11.35
C TYR A 230 12.38 20.75 12.70
N THR A 231 11.46 21.47 13.35
CA THR A 231 11.61 21.90 14.73
C THR A 231 10.51 21.27 15.58
N ARG A 232 10.86 20.71 16.72
CA ARG A 232 9.92 20.10 17.67
C ARG A 232 10.20 20.55 19.08
N GLU A 233 9.14 20.65 19.87
CA GLU A 233 9.22 20.95 21.30
C GLU A 233 9.28 19.65 22.10
N VAL A 234 10.21 19.58 23.06
CA VAL A 234 10.32 18.46 23.99
C VAL A 234 9.16 18.54 24.97
N LYS A 235 8.39 17.46 25.08
CA LYS A 235 7.22 17.37 25.95
C LYS A 235 7.61 17.23 27.42
#